data_aeb8e5b38fa65d533740336a66fecb05
#
_entry.id   aeb8e5b38fa65d533740336a66fecb05
#
_cell.length_a   1.000
_cell.length_b   1.000
_cell.length_c   1.000
_cell.angle_alpha   90.00
_cell.angle_beta   90.00
_cell.angle_gamma   90.00
#
_symmetry.space_group_name_H-M   'P 1'
#
loop_
_entity.id
_entity.type
_entity.pdbx_description
1 polymer ?
#
loop_
_entity_poly.entity_id
_entity_poly.type
_entity_poly.pdbx_seq_one_letter_code
_entity_poly.pdbx_strand_id
1 'polypeptide(L)'
;CLSLRSPSLRLHEEIRMFNDCLRPTDEEHTARRDAVQRIRDVVTGLWPDGRLEVFGSFATGLYLPSSDIDAVILGSKCADIRQGLRVLAKSLSKKRLAVEVQTILKARVPIIKFVEKASGYNFDISFDVANGPEAADIVLRLIDVMPAMSHLVMVLKVFLQQRELSEVYTGGIGSYALLVMVANFM
;
A
#
# COMPACT_ATOMS: atom_id res chain seq x y z
N CYS A 1 14.49 15.92 30.48
CA CYS A 1 13.55 16.99 30.87
C CYS A 1 12.07 16.69 30.58
N LEU A 2 11.68 15.44 30.33
CA LEU A 2 10.27 15.03 30.14
C LEU A 2 9.47 14.93 31.46
N SER A 3 10.15 14.98 32.62
CA SER A 3 9.53 14.74 33.93
C SER A 3 8.62 15.87 34.45
N LEU A 4 8.66 17.05 33.84
CA LEU A 4 7.89 18.24 34.27
C LEU A 4 6.66 18.53 33.43
N ARG A 5 6.39 17.73 32.37
CA ARG A 5 5.25 17.94 31.47
C ARG A 5 4.05 17.11 31.90
N SER A 6 2.85 17.60 31.58
CA SER A 6 1.62 16.81 31.82
C SER A 6 1.66 15.46 31.09
N PRO A 7 0.99 14.42 31.60
CA PRO A 7 0.95 13.11 30.94
C PRO A 7 0.49 13.18 29.47
N SER A 8 -0.48 14.06 29.16
CA SER A 8 -0.99 14.26 27.80
C SER A 8 0.06 14.86 26.85
N LEU A 9 0.86 15.81 27.32
CA LEU A 9 1.96 16.38 26.54
C LEU A 9 3.07 15.37 26.29
N ARG A 10 3.36 14.52 27.28
CA ARG A 10 4.33 13.43 27.11
C ARG A 10 3.85 12.43 26.06
N LEU A 11 2.61 11.98 26.15
CA LEU A 11 2.03 11.06 25.17
C LEU A 11 2.06 11.69 23.75
N HIS A 12 1.71 12.96 23.60
CA HIS A 12 1.78 13.66 22.33
C HIS A 12 3.20 13.64 21.75
N GLU A 13 4.21 13.93 22.54
CA GLU A 13 5.60 13.91 22.08
C GLU A 13 6.08 12.49 21.76
N GLU A 14 5.71 11.49 22.57
CA GLU A 14 6.02 10.09 22.29
C GLU A 14 5.42 9.62 20.98
N ILE A 15 4.15 9.96 20.68
CA ILE A 15 3.52 9.67 19.40
C ILE A 15 4.27 10.33 18.24
N ARG A 16 4.66 11.60 18.36
CA ARG A 16 5.41 12.30 17.31
C ARG A 16 6.77 11.65 17.07
N MET A 17 7.55 11.43 18.14
CA MET A 17 8.86 10.79 18.05
C MET A 17 8.77 9.39 17.42
N PHE A 18 7.75 8.62 17.81
CA PHE A 18 7.51 7.30 17.24
C PHE A 18 7.23 7.37 15.73
N ASN A 19 6.38 8.31 15.31
CA ASN A 19 6.10 8.52 13.89
C ASN A 19 7.34 8.98 13.10
N ASP A 20 8.18 9.85 13.69
CA ASP A 20 9.41 10.28 13.06
C ASP A 20 10.38 9.10 12.85
N CYS A 21 10.42 8.15 13.78
CA CYS A 21 11.19 6.91 13.64
C CYS A 21 10.63 5.95 12.56
N LEU A 22 9.33 6.02 12.29
CA LEU A 22 8.67 5.18 11.27
C LEU A 22 8.70 5.80 9.87
N ARG A 23 9.03 7.09 9.78
CA ARG A 23 9.04 7.81 8.51
C ARG A 23 10.06 7.18 7.57
N PRO A 24 9.66 6.82 6.33
CA PRO A 24 10.59 6.29 5.35
C PRO A 24 11.70 7.29 5.05
N THR A 25 12.89 6.80 4.81
CA THR A 25 13.99 7.62 4.30
C THR A 25 13.75 7.98 2.83
N ASP A 26 14.44 9.01 2.34
CA ASP A 26 14.36 9.39 0.93
C ASP A 26 14.83 8.26 0.00
N GLU A 27 15.83 7.48 0.45
CA GLU A 27 16.32 6.31 -0.27
C GLU A 27 15.26 5.21 -0.36
N GLU A 28 14.58 4.89 0.75
CA GLU A 28 13.50 3.89 0.78
C GLU A 28 12.33 4.33 -0.11
N HIS A 29 11.94 5.62 -0.04
CA HIS A 29 10.88 6.15 -0.87
C HIS A 29 11.26 6.11 -2.36
N THR A 30 12.50 6.43 -2.70
CA THR A 30 13.03 6.36 -4.07
C THR A 30 13.07 4.92 -4.55
N ALA A 31 13.57 3.98 -3.75
CA ALA A 31 13.60 2.57 -4.10
C ALA A 31 12.21 1.98 -4.40
N ARG A 32 11.18 2.39 -3.64
CA ARG A 32 9.79 2.00 -3.92
C ARG A 32 9.29 2.59 -5.24
N ARG A 33 9.57 3.87 -5.52
CA ARG A 33 9.19 4.50 -6.81
C ARG A 33 9.88 3.84 -7.99
N ASP A 34 11.15 3.50 -7.86
CA ASP A 34 11.91 2.81 -8.91
C ASP A 34 11.36 1.40 -9.16
N ALA A 35 10.97 0.68 -8.09
CA ALA A 35 10.32 -0.61 -8.23
C ALA A 35 8.98 -0.48 -8.99
N VAL A 36 8.15 0.50 -8.63
CA VAL A 36 6.89 0.80 -9.34
C VAL A 36 7.17 1.13 -10.81
N GLN A 37 8.21 1.92 -11.11
CA GLN A 37 8.53 2.29 -12.49
C GLN A 37 8.93 1.07 -13.32
N ARG A 38 9.73 0.14 -12.78
CA ARG A 38 10.06 -1.11 -13.49
C ARG A 38 8.84 -1.95 -13.84
N ILE A 39 7.86 -2.01 -12.93
CA ILE A 39 6.60 -2.73 -13.19
C ILE A 39 5.74 -1.95 -14.21
N ARG A 40 5.70 -0.62 -14.13
CA ARG A 40 4.98 0.24 -15.09
C ARG A 40 5.50 0.03 -16.52
N ASP A 41 6.80 -0.10 -16.70
CA ASP A 41 7.41 -0.35 -18.01
C ASP A 41 6.98 -1.71 -18.59
N VAL A 42 6.79 -2.73 -17.73
CA VAL A 42 6.24 -4.02 -18.16
C VAL A 42 4.78 -3.87 -18.59
N VAL A 43 3.97 -3.16 -17.79
CA VAL A 43 2.54 -2.94 -18.05
C VAL A 43 2.35 -2.19 -19.37
N THR A 44 3.07 -1.10 -19.58
CA THR A 44 3.01 -0.30 -20.83
C THR A 44 3.44 -1.13 -22.05
N GLY A 45 4.45 -2.00 -21.87
CA GLY A 45 4.88 -2.90 -22.94
C GLY A 45 3.87 -4.00 -23.30
N LEU A 46 2.99 -4.39 -22.37
CA LEU A 46 1.93 -5.37 -22.59
C LEU A 46 0.63 -4.73 -23.07
N TRP A 47 0.30 -3.56 -22.52
CA TRP A 47 -0.92 -2.81 -22.80
C TRP A 47 -0.57 -1.33 -23.00
N PRO A 48 -0.37 -0.89 -24.25
CA PRO A 48 0.04 0.50 -24.53
C PRO A 48 -0.94 1.56 -24.00
N ASP A 49 -2.24 1.24 -23.96
CA ASP A 49 -3.28 2.10 -23.38
C ASP A 49 -3.45 1.90 -21.86
N GLY A 50 -2.82 0.87 -21.31
CA GLY A 50 -2.91 0.52 -19.88
C GLY A 50 -2.03 1.40 -19.01
N ARG A 51 -2.57 1.82 -17.87
CA ARG A 51 -1.83 2.63 -16.86
C ARG A 51 -1.75 1.88 -15.56
N LEU A 52 -0.55 1.80 -14.98
CA LEU A 52 -0.36 1.30 -13.62
C LEU A 52 -0.51 2.47 -12.65
N GLU A 53 -1.53 2.42 -11.82
CA GLU A 53 -1.79 3.40 -10.76
C GLU A 53 -1.58 2.75 -9.40
N VAL A 54 -0.81 3.42 -8.54
CA VAL A 54 -0.55 2.99 -7.16
C VAL A 54 -1.64 3.53 -6.27
N PHE A 55 -2.09 2.72 -5.32
CA PHE A 55 -3.06 3.12 -4.32
C PHE A 55 -2.66 2.60 -2.92
N GLY A 56 -3.59 2.59 -1.96
CA GLY A 56 -3.35 2.06 -0.63
C GLY A 56 -2.32 2.87 0.18
N SER A 57 -1.59 2.18 1.03
CA SER A 57 -0.71 2.84 2.00
C SER A 57 0.46 3.57 1.36
N PHE A 58 1.02 3.06 0.27
CA PHE A 58 2.13 3.72 -0.41
C PHE A 58 1.70 5.04 -1.08
N ALA A 59 0.53 5.07 -1.73
CA ALA A 59 -0.01 6.29 -2.34
C ALA A 59 -0.35 7.38 -1.30
N THR A 60 -0.80 6.99 -0.11
CA THR A 60 -1.18 7.92 0.96
C THR A 60 -0.03 8.32 1.89
N GLY A 61 1.15 7.71 1.74
CA GLY A 61 2.28 7.92 2.63
C GLY A 61 2.15 7.24 4.00
N LEU A 62 1.08 6.47 4.22
CA LEU A 62 0.81 5.77 5.49
C LEU A 62 1.28 4.31 5.46
N TYR A 63 2.45 4.06 4.91
CA TYR A 63 3.02 2.72 4.82
C TYR A 63 4.11 2.48 5.88
N LEU A 64 4.23 1.25 6.30
CA LEU A 64 5.33 0.74 7.11
C LEU A 64 6.42 0.16 6.19
N PRO A 65 7.67 -0.02 6.67
CA PRO A 65 8.73 -0.65 5.88
C PRO A 65 8.33 -2.02 5.30
N SER A 66 7.51 -2.77 6.04
CA SER A 66 6.97 -4.09 5.65
C SER A 66 5.72 -4.03 4.77
N SER A 67 5.17 -2.85 4.49
CA SER A 67 3.92 -2.74 3.70
C SER A 67 4.16 -3.10 2.24
N ASP A 68 3.19 -3.83 1.67
CA ASP A 68 3.11 -4.14 0.25
C ASP A 68 2.86 -2.86 -0.58
N ILE A 69 3.13 -2.93 -1.87
CA ILE A 69 2.79 -1.90 -2.84
C ILE A 69 1.53 -2.36 -3.59
N ASP A 70 0.41 -1.70 -3.28
CA ASP A 70 -0.86 -1.94 -3.94
C ASP A 70 -0.95 -1.15 -5.24
N ALA A 71 -1.30 -1.80 -6.35
CA ALA A 71 -1.48 -1.13 -7.63
C ALA A 71 -2.64 -1.71 -8.44
N VAL A 72 -3.14 -0.91 -9.37
CA VAL A 72 -4.18 -1.32 -10.32
C VAL A 72 -3.76 -0.95 -11.74
N ILE A 73 -4.04 -1.85 -12.69
CA ILE A 73 -3.88 -1.58 -14.10
C ILE A 73 -5.24 -1.12 -14.63
N LEU A 74 -5.33 0.12 -15.07
CA LEU A 74 -6.53 0.72 -15.64
C LEU A 74 -6.40 0.89 -17.14
N GLY A 75 -7.51 0.73 -17.87
CA GLY A 75 -7.57 0.96 -19.32
C GLY A 75 -6.82 -0.09 -20.14
N SER A 76 -6.58 -1.26 -19.58
CA SER A 76 -5.90 -2.35 -20.29
C SER A 76 -6.69 -2.89 -21.48
N LYS A 77 -8.00 -2.64 -21.53
CA LYS A 77 -8.95 -3.20 -22.52
C LYS A 77 -8.90 -4.73 -22.57
N CYS A 78 -8.48 -5.38 -21.49
CA CYS A 78 -8.37 -6.82 -21.39
C CYS A 78 -9.76 -7.43 -21.22
N ALA A 79 -10.22 -8.22 -22.19
CA ALA A 79 -11.55 -8.84 -22.16
C ALA A 79 -11.71 -9.86 -21.01
N ASP A 80 -10.63 -10.51 -20.59
CA ASP A 80 -10.59 -11.41 -19.46
C ASP A 80 -9.46 -11.02 -18.50
N ILE A 81 -9.85 -10.46 -17.36
CA ILE A 81 -8.93 -10.04 -16.29
C ILE A 81 -8.05 -11.21 -15.82
N ARG A 82 -8.61 -12.42 -15.70
CA ARG A 82 -7.84 -13.61 -15.29
C ARG A 82 -6.74 -13.96 -16.27
N GLN A 83 -7.02 -13.81 -17.55
CA GLN A 83 -6.03 -13.98 -18.60
C GLN A 83 -4.98 -12.85 -18.55
N GLY A 84 -5.40 -11.60 -18.32
CA GLY A 84 -4.50 -10.46 -18.12
C GLY A 84 -3.49 -10.70 -16.99
N LEU A 85 -3.97 -11.18 -15.83
CA LEU A 85 -3.11 -11.55 -14.68
C LEU A 85 -2.08 -12.63 -15.05
N ARG A 86 -2.49 -13.65 -15.82
CA ARG A 86 -1.57 -14.71 -16.27
C ARG A 86 -0.52 -14.18 -17.26
N VAL A 87 -0.91 -13.28 -18.17
CA VAL A 87 0.01 -12.63 -19.11
C VAL A 87 1.02 -11.80 -18.36
N LEU A 88 0.59 -11.01 -17.36
CA LEU A 88 1.48 -10.23 -16.51
C LEU A 88 2.45 -11.13 -15.77
N ALA A 89 1.96 -12.18 -15.09
CA ALA A 89 2.78 -13.16 -14.36
C ALA A 89 3.87 -13.76 -15.25
N LYS A 90 3.49 -14.21 -16.45
CA LYS A 90 4.43 -14.78 -17.43
C LYS A 90 5.48 -13.76 -17.89
N SER A 91 5.08 -12.52 -18.12
CA SER A 91 5.99 -11.44 -18.55
C SER A 91 6.99 -11.10 -17.45
N LEU A 92 6.54 -10.92 -16.20
CA LEU A 92 7.38 -10.64 -15.04
C LEU A 92 8.41 -11.76 -14.83
N SER A 93 7.99 -13.02 -14.89
CA SER A 93 8.86 -14.18 -14.77
C SER A 93 9.88 -14.26 -15.93
N LYS A 94 9.43 -14.07 -17.19
CA LYS A 94 10.31 -14.08 -18.37
C LYS A 94 11.39 -12.99 -18.30
N LYS A 95 11.02 -11.80 -17.83
CA LYS A 95 11.94 -10.68 -17.64
C LYS A 95 12.80 -10.81 -16.37
N ARG A 96 12.59 -11.83 -15.55
CA ARG A 96 13.25 -12.07 -14.26
C ARG A 96 13.11 -10.90 -13.28
N LEU A 97 12.00 -10.19 -13.33
CA LEU A 97 11.70 -9.03 -12.48
C LEU A 97 10.98 -9.42 -11.19
N ALA A 98 10.35 -10.59 -11.15
CA ALA A 98 9.58 -11.04 -10.01
C ALA A 98 9.94 -12.46 -9.58
N VAL A 99 9.84 -12.70 -8.27
CA VAL A 99 9.90 -14.01 -7.63
C VAL A 99 8.61 -14.22 -6.81
N GLU A 100 8.35 -15.46 -6.37
CA GLU A 100 7.17 -15.81 -5.56
C GLU A 100 5.83 -15.37 -6.20
N VAL A 101 5.74 -15.50 -7.52
CA VAL A 101 4.59 -15.03 -8.29
C VAL A 101 3.38 -15.93 -8.05
N GLN A 102 2.31 -15.35 -7.51
CA GLN A 102 1.04 -16.02 -7.22
C GLN A 102 -0.12 -15.27 -7.89
N THR A 103 -1.03 -16.00 -8.54
CA THR A 103 -2.26 -15.43 -9.09
C THR A 103 -3.46 -15.90 -8.29
N ILE A 104 -4.19 -14.97 -7.66
CA ILE A 104 -5.38 -15.26 -6.84
C ILE A 104 -6.61 -14.94 -7.68
N LEU A 105 -7.02 -15.91 -8.51
CA LEU A 105 -8.08 -15.72 -9.52
C LEU A 105 -9.50 -15.93 -8.99
N LYS A 106 -9.66 -16.56 -7.83
CA LYS A 106 -10.97 -16.87 -7.23
C LYS A 106 -11.45 -15.82 -6.22
N ALA A 107 -10.61 -14.83 -5.90
CA ALA A 107 -11.01 -13.74 -5.02
C ALA A 107 -12.09 -12.87 -5.67
N ARG A 108 -12.85 -12.12 -4.85
CA ARG A 108 -13.84 -11.13 -5.32
C ARG A 108 -13.19 -10.11 -6.28
N VAL A 109 -11.99 -9.67 -5.98
CA VAL A 109 -11.11 -8.92 -6.86
C VAL A 109 -9.90 -9.81 -7.16
N PRO A 110 -9.77 -10.35 -8.38
CA PRO A 110 -8.60 -11.14 -8.75
C PRO A 110 -7.34 -10.28 -8.73
N ILE A 111 -6.25 -10.81 -8.16
CA ILE A 111 -4.97 -10.12 -8.03
C ILE A 111 -3.81 -11.03 -8.41
N ILE A 112 -2.69 -10.43 -8.72
CA ILE A 112 -1.37 -11.07 -8.74
C ILE A 112 -0.54 -10.52 -7.59
N LYS A 113 0.06 -11.42 -6.82
CA LYS A 113 1.04 -11.14 -5.77
C LYS A 113 2.42 -11.60 -6.22
N PHE A 114 3.43 -10.81 -5.94
CA PHE A 114 4.83 -11.19 -6.20
C PHE A 114 5.80 -10.31 -5.42
N VAL A 115 7.05 -10.78 -5.30
CA VAL A 115 8.15 -9.97 -4.80
C VAL A 115 8.95 -9.43 -5.98
N GLU A 116 9.11 -8.10 -6.06
CA GLU A 116 9.99 -7.48 -7.07
C GLU A 116 11.44 -7.79 -6.72
N LYS A 117 12.14 -8.40 -7.67
CA LYS A 117 13.42 -9.06 -7.39
C LYS A 117 14.55 -8.11 -7.01
N ALA A 118 14.58 -6.91 -7.56
CA ALA A 118 15.69 -5.97 -7.35
C ALA A 118 15.58 -5.27 -5.99
N SER A 119 14.37 -4.94 -5.55
CA SER A 119 14.12 -4.21 -4.31
C SER A 119 13.67 -5.09 -3.14
N GLY A 120 13.14 -6.29 -3.42
CA GLY A 120 12.53 -7.15 -2.41
C GLY A 120 11.13 -6.70 -1.94
N TYR A 121 10.52 -5.70 -2.58
CA TYR A 121 9.19 -5.25 -2.20
C TYR A 121 8.10 -6.17 -2.75
N ASN A 122 7.09 -6.41 -1.91
CA ASN A 122 5.88 -7.11 -2.29
C ASN A 122 4.97 -6.21 -3.11
N PHE A 123 4.35 -6.76 -4.13
CA PHE A 123 3.35 -6.12 -4.97
C PHE A 123 2.05 -6.90 -5.01
N ASP A 124 0.93 -6.18 -4.89
CA ASP A 124 -0.42 -6.67 -5.11
C ASP A 124 -1.03 -5.87 -6.27
N ILE A 125 -1.26 -6.53 -7.41
CA ILE A 125 -1.78 -5.84 -8.60
C ILE A 125 -3.12 -6.42 -9.02
N SER A 126 -4.12 -5.54 -9.18
CA SER A 126 -5.45 -5.82 -9.74
C SER A 126 -5.63 -5.18 -11.12
N PHE A 127 -6.78 -5.45 -11.75
CA PHE A 127 -7.17 -4.86 -13.04
C PHE A 127 -8.52 -4.17 -12.94
N ASP A 128 -8.62 -2.99 -13.59
CA ASP A 128 -9.86 -2.23 -13.85
C ASP A 128 -10.78 -2.03 -12.63
N VAL A 129 -10.19 -1.94 -11.42
CA VAL A 129 -10.90 -1.62 -10.17
C VAL A 129 -10.48 -0.23 -9.72
N ALA A 130 -11.27 0.79 -10.04
CA ALA A 130 -10.96 2.20 -9.74
C ALA A 130 -11.07 2.55 -8.24
N ASN A 131 -11.74 1.72 -7.44
CA ASN A 131 -12.01 2.01 -6.02
C ASN A 131 -10.74 2.22 -5.18
N GLY A 132 -9.61 1.61 -5.54
CA GLY A 132 -8.35 1.75 -4.82
C GLY A 132 -7.80 3.18 -4.90
N PRO A 133 -7.56 3.73 -6.10
CA PRO A 133 -7.15 5.12 -6.28
C PRO A 133 -8.14 6.13 -5.69
N GLU A 134 -9.46 5.96 -5.91
CA GLU A 134 -10.50 6.82 -5.33
C GLU A 134 -10.45 6.84 -3.80
N ALA A 135 -10.27 5.68 -3.18
CA ALA A 135 -10.14 5.57 -1.72
C ALA A 135 -8.86 6.27 -1.23
N ALA A 136 -7.74 6.17 -1.96
CA ALA A 136 -6.51 6.86 -1.63
C ALA A 136 -6.68 8.40 -1.68
N ASP A 137 -7.39 8.92 -2.68
CA ASP A 137 -7.71 10.34 -2.80
C ASP A 137 -8.57 10.84 -1.63
N ILE A 138 -9.55 10.05 -1.18
CA ILE A 138 -10.36 10.37 0.00
C ILE A 138 -9.47 10.43 1.25
N VAL A 139 -8.59 9.47 1.44
CA VAL A 139 -7.67 9.43 2.59
C VAL A 139 -6.75 10.65 2.60
N LEU A 140 -6.18 11.03 1.44
CA LEU A 140 -5.33 12.22 1.33
C LEU A 140 -6.07 13.49 1.74
N ARG A 141 -7.33 13.66 1.29
CA ARG A 141 -8.18 14.80 1.71
C ARG A 141 -8.46 14.79 3.21
N LEU A 142 -8.70 13.61 3.80
CA LEU A 142 -8.90 13.50 5.25
C LEU A 142 -7.63 13.88 6.02
N ILE A 143 -6.45 13.47 5.56
CA ILE A 143 -5.16 13.86 6.15
C ILE A 143 -4.95 15.39 6.07
N ASP A 144 -5.32 16.00 4.95
CA ASP A 144 -5.22 17.45 4.75
C ASP A 144 -6.09 18.24 5.76
N VAL A 145 -7.32 17.76 5.99
CA VAL A 145 -8.25 18.37 6.96
C VAL A 145 -7.88 18.04 8.41
N MET A 146 -7.38 16.83 8.65
CA MET A 146 -7.05 16.31 9.99
C MET A 146 -5.60 15.77 10.02
N PRO A 147 -4.55 16.61 10.05
CA PRO A 147 -3.16 16.15 9.97
C PRO A 147 -2.75 15.18 11.09
N ALA A 148 -3.35 15.31 12.30
CA ALA A 148 -3.09 14.42 13.41
C ALA A 148 -3.55 12.97 13.17
N MET A 149 -4.48 12.77 12.22
CA MET A 149 -4.98 11.45 11.84
C MET A 149 -3.87 10.52 11.37
N SER A 150 -2.92 11.03 10.58
CA SER A 150 -1.79 10.25 10.09
C SER A 150 -0.97 9.63 11.22
N HIS A 151 -0.69 10.42 12.27
CA HIS A 151 0.08 9.97 13.42
C HIS A 151 -0.64 8.87 14.21
N LEU A 152 -1.94 9.03 14.43
CA LEU A 152 -2.75 8.03 15.14
C LEU A 152 -2.86 6.73 14.34
N VAL A 153 -3.11 6.83 13.04
CA VAL A 153 -3.20 5.67 12.14
C VAL A 153 -1.90 4.88 12.15
N MET A 154 -0.73 5.54 12.08
CA MET A 154 0.56 4.85 12.08
C MET A 154 0.82 4.10 13.39
N VAL A 155 0.55 4.72 14.54
CA VAL A 155 0.65 4.05 15.85
C VAL A 155 -0.26 2.81 15.90
N LEU A 156 -1.51 2.96 15.49
CA LEU A 156 -2.48 1.87 15.52
C LEU A 156 -2.16 0.77 14.50
N LYS A 157 -1.61 1.11 13.32
CA LYS A 157 -1.12 0.11 12.35
C LYS A 157 -0.03 -0.77 12.96
N VAL A 158 0.97 -0.16 13.61
CA VAL A 158 2.03 -0.92 14.27
C VAL A 158 1.46 -1.77 15.40
N PHE A 159 0.56 -1.22 16.21
CA PHE A 159 -0.10 -1.97 17.30
C PHE A 159 -0.84 -3.21 16.77
N LEU A 160 -1.65 -3.04 15.71
CA LEU A 160 -2.38 -4.15 15.09
C LEU A 160 -1.43 -5.18 14.48
N GLN A 161 -0.37 -4.73 13.81
CA GLN A 161 0.64 -5.62 13.24
C GLN A 161 1.35 -6.45 14.31
N GLN A 162 1.76 -5.84 15.41
CA GLN A 162 2.40 -6.54 16.55
C GLN A 162 1.49 -7.57 17.22
N ARG A 163 0.17 -7.42 17.07
CA ARG A 163 -0.85 -8.33 17.61
C ARG A 163 -1.38 -9.31 16.59
N GLU A 164 -0.83 -9.32 15.37
CA GLU A 164 -1.31 -10.15 14.25
C GLU A 164 -2.79 -9.91 13.90
N LEU A 165 -3.25 -8.65 14.12
CA LEU A 165 -4.62 -8.22 13.90
C LEU A 165 -4.77 -7.30 12.67
N SER A 166 -3.77 -7.24 11.79
CA SER A 166 -3.79 -6.40 10.58
C SER A 166 -4.41 -7.09 9.36
N GLU A 167 -4.63 -8.41 9.40
CA GLU A 167 -5.07 -9.19 8.26
C GLU A 167 -6.57 -9.50 8.30
N VAL A 168 -7.32 -9.01 7.30
CA VAL A 168 -8.79 -9.14 7.25
C VAL A 168 -9.24 -10.60 7.17
N TYR A 169 -8.53 -11.45 6.42
CA TYR A 169 -8.90 -12.84 6.24
C TYR A 169 -8.67 -13.72 7.50
N THR A 170 -7.92 -13.23 8.47
CA THR A 170 -7.77 -13.86 9.79
C THR A 170 -8.67 -13.23 10.86
N GLY A 171 -9.58 -12.32 10.47
CA GLY A 171 -10.49 -11.62 11.39
C GLY A 171 -9.93 -10.31 11.93
N GLY A 172 -8.83 -9.81 11.41
CA GLY A 172 -8.23 -8.53 11.78
C GLY A 172 -8.86 -7.32 11.09
N ILE A 173 -8.32 -6.14 11.36
CA ILE A 173 -8.76 -4.85 10.84
C ILE A 173 -7.82 -4.42 9.71
N GLY A 174 -8.33 -4.37 8.49
CA GLY A 174 -7.58 -3.86 7.34
C GLY A 174 -7.29 -2.37 7.42
N SER A 175 -6.23 -1.93 6.78
CA SER A 175 -5.74 -0.54 6.84
C SER A 175 -6.80 0.51 6.49
N TYR A 176 -7.66 0.26 5.49
CA TYR A 176 -8.73 1.21 5.12
C TYR A 176 -9.82 1.32 6.20
N ALA A 177 -10.23 0.18 6.78
CA ALA A 177 -11.20 0.19 7.89
C ALA A 177 -10.65 0.95 9.10
N LEU A 178 -9.37 0.73 9.45
CA LEU A 178 -8.69 1.48 10.50
C LEU A 178 -8.72 2.99 10.23
N LEU A 179 -8.40 3.40 9.01
CA LEU A 179 -8.44 4.82 8.61
C LEU A 179 -9.82 5.44 8.81
N VAL A 180 -10.88 4.74 8.38
CA VAL A 180 -12.27 5.21 8.54
C VAL A 180 -12.65 5.29 10.01
N MET A 181 -12.25 4.31 10.82
CA MET A 181 -12.51 4.33 12.28
C MET A 181 -11.83 5.52 12.96
N VAL A 182 -10.57 5.79 12.64
CA VAL A 182 -9.83 6.93 13.20
C VAL A 182 -10.44 8.25 12.74
N ALA A 183 -10.76 8.39 11.46
CA ALA A 183 -11.41 9.60 10.94
C ALA A 183 -12.77 9.88 11.59
N ASN A 184 -13.54 8.83 11.89
CA ASN A 184 -14.84 8.99 12.57
C ASN A 184 -14.69 9.29 14.08
N PHE A 185 -13.57 8.93 14.67
CA PHE A 185 -13.28 9.21 16.08
C PHE A 185 -12.84 10.65 16.31
N MET A 186 -12.15 11.27 15.34
CA MET A 186 -11.61 12.63 15.43
C MET A 186 -12.64 13.70 15.10
#